data_e26e97d58ded9fa961cd0ace219f78ed
#
_entry.id   e26e97d58ded9fa961cd0ace219f78ed
#
_cell.length_a   1.000
_cell.length_b   1.000
_cell.length_c   1.000
_cell.angle_alpha   90.00
_cell.angle_beta   90.00
_cell.angle_gamma   90.00
#
_symmetry.space_group_name_H-M   'P 1'
#
loop_
_entity.id
_entity.type
_entity.pdbx_description
1 polymer ?
#
loop_
_entity_poly.entity_id
_entity_poly.type
_entity_poly.pdbx_seq_one_letter_code
_entity_poly.pdbx_strand_id
1 'polypeptide(L)'
;MRATGFERLSLLEAAWVAFALANLGAMLSWPSWETIPFHFIWVSLTLLYGFRTWRLSVTSAVLALVAASTGFLILRDAVQGEQLWGELFEVPLMSAMFLAMVWHARRRQDALAKVERQADDRARLLERQEQFLQDVSHELRTPVTIAQGHLEVLRQNSHGPLHEVDVALDELTRIERILQQLLLLAKSDHPDFVVFTEIEPELFLEDVFMRWSEVAPRVWRLGPLPVGSLRADPEALRIALDALLENAVHYTDDADAIELRAHARGNTIVIEVEDEGCGVDPQALRHIFERFARADPARSRSHGGAGLGLAIVDTIAKAHSGSCAVRSARNGTTFSLRLPGFSAVREPARSASPV
;
A
#
# COMPACT_ATOMS: atom_id res chain seq x y z
N MET A 1 4.59 -26.86 -6.37
CA MET A 1 4.74 -28.22 -5.82
C MET A 1 5.33 -28.10 -4.43
N ARG A 2 4.50 -28.15 -3.38
CA ARG A 2 4.96 -28.19 -1.98
C ARG A 2 4.82 -29.64 -1.51
N ALA A 3 5.95 -30.24 -1.18
CA ALA A 3 6.04 -31.59 -0.67
C ALA A 3 5.13 -31.78 0.55
N THR A 4 4.35 -32.84 0.54
CA THR A 4 3.57 -33.36 1.66
C THR A 4 4.54 -33.85 2.73
N GLY A 5 5.00 -32.93 3.58
CA GLY A 5 5.74 -33.30 4.79
C GLY A 5 4.78 -33.96 5.78
N PHE A 6 4.92 -35.23 6.03
CA PHE A 6 4.48 -35.87 7.24
C PHE A 6 5.19 -35.12 8.39
N GLU A 7 4.47 -34.25 9.06
CA GLU A 7 4.98 -33.64 10.30
C GLU A 7 5.27 -34.78 11.26
N ARG A 8 6.52 -34.89 11.71
CA ARG A 8 6.90 -35.85 12.75
C ARG A 8 6.01 -35.63 13.95
N LEU A 9 5.36 -36.71 14.45
CA LEU A 9 4.60 -36.69 15.69
C LEU A 9 5.46 -36.05 16.79
N SER A 10 4.95 -35.04 17.45
CA SER A 10 5.64 -34.47 18.62
C SER A 10 5.67 -35.51 19.76
N LEU A 11 6.63 -35.40 20.66
CA LEU A 11 6.72 -36.26 21.82
C LEU A 11 5.41 -36.30 22.62
N LEU A 12 4.70 -35.18 22.72
CA LEU A 12 3.40 -35.07 23.38
C LEU A 12 2.31 -35.86 22.65
N GLU A 13 2.26 -35.81 21.34
CA GLU A 13 1.28 -36.55 20.51
C GLU A 13 1.56 -38.06 20.57
N ALA A 14 2.83 -38.47 20.51
CA ALA A 14 3.23 -39.86 20.66
C ALA A 14 2.89 -40.40 22.09
N ALA A 15 3.14 -39.61 23.10
CA ALA A 15 2.80 -39.97 24.50
C ALA A 15 1.27 -40.08 24.65
N TRP A 16 0.51 -39.17 24.04
CA TRP A 16 -0.96 -39.23 24.08
C TRP A 16 -1.49 -40.48 23.36
N VAL A 17 -0.96 -40.83 22.19
CA VAL A 17 -1.36 -42.03 21.45
C VAL A 17 -1.10 -43.27 22.34
N ALA A 18 0.08 -43.39 22.95
CA ALA A 18 0.39 -44.51 23.87
C ALA A 18 -0.59 -44.54 25.07
N PHE A 19 -0.90 -43.39 25.63
CA PHE A 19 -1.87 -43.26 26.72
C PHE A 19 -3.29 -43.69 26.31
N ALA A 20 -3.75 -43.22 25.12
CA ALA A 20 -5.05 -43.57 24.57
C ALA A 20 -5.15 -45.08 24.29
N LEU A 21 -4.11 -45.70 23.70
CA LEU A 21 -4.06 -47.15 23.48
C LEU A 21 -4.08 -47.96 24.78
N ALA A 22 -3.37 -47.51 25.80
CA ALA A 22 -3.40 -48.17 27.12
C ALA A 22 -4.81 -48.12 27.75
N ASN A 23 -5.51 -46.98 27.66
CA ASN A 23 -6.88 -46.84 28.12
C ASN A 23 -7.88 -47.66 27.30
N LEU A 24 -7.73 -47.74 25.97
CA LEU A 24 -8.53 -48.67 25.16
C LEU A 24 -8.30 -50.13 25.53
N GLY A 25 -7.05 -50.51 25.83
CA GLY A 25 -6.73 -51.84 26.37
C GLY A 25 -7.37 -52.11 27.72
N ALA A 26 -7.46 -51.11 28.61
CA ALA A 26 -8.13 -51.20 29.88
C ALA A 26 -9.65 -51.39 29.71
N MET A 27 -10.32 -50.68 28.78
CA MET A 27 -11.72 -50.87 28.47
C MET A 27 -12.00 -52.29 27.96
N LEU A 28 -11.08 -52.86 27.17
CA LEU A 28 -11.22 -54.27 26.70
C LEU A 28 -11.09 -55.29 27.82
N SER A 29 -10.25 -55.02 28.84
CA SER A 29 -9.89 -56.01 29.90
C SER A 29 -10.81 -55.96 31.10
N TRP A 30 -11.44 -54.81 31.36
CA TRP A 30 -12.29 -54.56 32.54
C TRP A 30 -13.62 -53.87 32.16
N PRO A 31 -14.59 -54.57 31.58
CA PRO A 31 -15.87 -53.99 31.10
C PRO A 31 -16.64 -53.25 32.22
N SER A 32 -16.60 -53.74 33.48
CA SER A 32 -17.31 -53.10 34.61
C SER A 32 -16.70 -51.76 35.06
N TRP A 33 -15.51 -51.37 34.56
CA TRP A 33 -14.79 -50.12 34.88
C TRP A 33 -14.52 -49.26 33.67
N GLU A 34 -15.17 -49.55 32.55
CA GLU A 34 -14.94 -48.97 31.24
C GLU A 34 -15.12 -47.43 31.19
N THR A 35 -16.00 -46.88 32.00
CA THR A 35 -16.32 -45.45 32.07
C THR A 35 -15.10 -44.58 32.45
N ILE A 36 -14.22 -45.06 33.32
CA ILE A 36 -13.04 -44.29 33.76
C ILE A 36 -12.00 -44.12 32.61
N PRO A 37 -11.50 -45.19 31.94
CA PRO A 37 -10.59 -45.07 30.82
C PRO A 37 -11.21 -44.29 29.64
N PHE A 38 -12.52 -44.44 29.42
CA PHE A 38 -13.24 -43.68 28.41
C PHE A 38 -13.08 -42.16 28.65
N HIS A 39 -13.39 -41.67 29.82
CA HIS A 39 -13.25 -40.25 30.15
C HIS A 39 -11.81 -39.79 30.08
N PHE A 40 -10.82 -40.59 30.45
CA PHE A 40 -9.41 -40.24 30.36
C PHE A 40 -8.96 -40.02 28.89
N ILE A 41 -9.44 -40.81 27.92
CA ILE A 41 -9.16 -40.61 26.52
C ILE A 41 -9.71 -39.28 26.06
N TRP A 42 -10.99 -38.97 26.32
CA TRP A 42 -11.67 -37.81 25.85
C TRP A 42 -11.17 -36.50 26.50
N VAL A 43 -10.96 -36.51 27.79
CA VAL A 43 -10.43 -35.35 28.54
C VAL A 43 -9.01 -35.03 28.11
N SER A 44 -8.15 -36.06 28.01
CA SER A 44 -6.76 -35.86 27.55
C SER A 44 -6.67 -35.41 26.11
N LEU A 45 -7.55 -35.90 25.22
CA LEU A 45 -7.65 -35.41 23.82
C LEU A 45 -8.03 -33.91 23.80
N THR A 46 -9.01 -33.52 24.59
CA THR A 46 -9.48 -32.14 24.71
C THR A 46 -8.39 -31.21 25.19
N LEU A 47 -7.65 -31.64 26.24
CA LEU A 47 -6.52 -30.89 26.78
C LEU A 47 -5.39 -30.76 25.75
N LEU A 48 -5.00 -31.87 25.10
CA LEU A 48 -3.97 -31.85 24.06
C LEU A 48 -4.28 -30.87 22.94
N TYR A 49 -5.52 -30.87 22.47
CA TYR A 49 -5.97 -29.93 21.43
C TYR A 49 -5.93 -28.47 21.93
N GLY A 50 -6.20 -28.21 23.19
CA GLY A 50 -6.10 -26.87 23.80
C GLY A 50 -4.68 -26.31 23.75
N PHE A 51 -3.66 -27.15 23.85
CA PHE A 51 -2.25 -26.77 23.77
C PHE A 51 -1.73 -26.73 22.31
N ARG A 52 -2.23 -27.58 21.43
CA ARG A 52 -1.77 -27.69 20.05
C ARG A 52 -2.93 -27.94 19.10
N THR A 53 -3.25 -26.95 18.31
CA THR A 53 -4.30 -27.07 17.28
C THR A 53 -3.77 -27.77 16.03
N TRP A 54 -4.50 -28.77 15.56
CA TRP A 54 -4.18 -29.52 14.35
C TRP A 54 -4.94 -28.96 13.12
N ARG A 55 -4.52 -29.38 11.92
CA ARG A 55 -5.28 -29.14 10.69
C ARG A 55 -6.68 -29.79 10.82
N LEU A 56 -7.68 -29.18 10.16
CA LEU A 56 -9.05 -29.66 10.28
C LEU A 56 -9.21 -31.13 9.88
N SER A 57 -8.52 -31.57 8.84
CA SER A 57 -8.50 -32.96 8.40
C SER A 57 -7.95 -33.94 9.44
N VAL A 58 -6.89 -33.56 10.15
CA VAL A 58 -6.31 -34.36 11.24
C VAL A 58 -7.25 -34.38 12.44
N THR A 59 -7.79 -33.21 12.81
CA THR A 59 -8.75 -33.11 13.91
C THR A 59 -9.98 -33.98 13.68
N SER A 60 -10.56 -33.95 12.48
CA SER A 60 -11.74 -34.76 12.14
C SER A 60 -11.40 -36.26 12.08
N ALA A 61 -10.23 -36.63 11.59
CA ALA A 61 -9.79 -38.03 11.55
C ALA A 61 -9.57 -38.60 12.96
N VAL A 62 -8.91 -37.84 13.85
CA VAL A 62 -8.70 -38.25 15.26
C VAL A 62 -10.02 -38.35 16.00
N LEU A 63 -10.90 -37.35 15.83
CA LEU A 63 -12.25 -37.39 16.44
C LEU A 63 -13.04 -38.62 15.98
N ALA A 64 -13.07 -38.87 14.67
CA ALA A 64 -13.77 -40.03 14.11
C ALA A 64 -13.21 -41.37 14.65
N LEU A 65 -11.88 -41.48 14.74
CA LEU A 65 -11.21 -42.67 15.23
C LEU A 65 -11.52 -42.90 16.72
N VAL A 66 -11.41 -41.87 17.55
CA VAL A 66 -11.70 -41.98 19.01
C VAL A 66 -13.17 -42.28 19.24
N ALA A 67 -14.08 -41.58 18.56
CA ALA A 67 -15.52 -41.80 18.68
C ALA A 67 -15.92 -43.23 18.23
N ALA A 68 -15.37 -43.70 17.12
CA ALA A 68 -15.66 -45.02 16.59
C ALA A 68 -15.09 -46.15 17.53
N SER A 69 -13.84 -45.99 17.97
CA SER A 69 -13.22 -47.01 18.85
C SER A 69 -13.89 -47.10 20.22
N THR A 70 -14.13 -45.98 20.91
CA THR A 70 -14.76 -45.95 22.21
C THR A 70 -16.25 -46.33 22.11
N GLY A 71 -16.97 -45.81 21.07
CA GLY A 71 -18.38 -46.16 20.85
C GLY A 71 -18.59 -47.64 20.53
N PHE A 72 -17.68 -48.27 19.77
CA PHE A 72 -17.74 -49.70 19.47
C PHE A 72 -17.59 -50.53 20.75
N LEU A 73 -16.68 -50.19 21.68
CA LEU A 73 -16.46 -50.93 22.94
C LEU A 73 -17.69 -50.79 23.82
N ILE A 74 -18.21 -49.60 24.07
CA ILE A 74 -19.42 -49.39 24.88
C ILE A 74 -20.61 -50.12 24.29
N LEU A 75 -20.81 -50.10 22.96
CA LEU A 75 -21.90 -50.81 22.31
C LEU A 75 -21.78 -52.32 22.46
N ARG A 76 -20.56 -52.89 22.34
CA ARG A 76 -20.28 -54.29 22.56
C ARG A 76 -20.70 -54.73 23.98
N ASP A 77 -20.29 -53.96 24.97
CA ASP A 77 -20.51 -54.32 26.38
C ASP A 77 -21.97 -54.08 26.80
N ALA A 78 -22.65 -53.09 26.20
CA ALA A 78 -24.10 -52.92 26.36
C ALA A 78 -24.91 -54.09 25.74
N VAL A 79 -24.50 -54.60 24.55
CA VAL A 79 -25.12 -55.76 23.93
C VAL A 79 -24.89 -57.04 24.71
N GLN A 80 -23.74 -57.18 25.39
CA GLN A 80 -23.43 -58.32 26.25
C GLN A 80 -24.13 -58.25 27.65
N GLY A 81 -24.78 -57.11 27.93
CA GLY A 81 -25.52 -56.90 29.19
C GLY A 81 -24.60 -56.49 30.36
N GLU A 82 -23.34 -56.18 30.12
CA GLU A 82 -22.37 -55.76 31.12
C GLU A 82 -22.46 -54.28 31.45
N GLN A 83 -23.09 -53.47 30.54
CA GLN A 83 -23.21 -52.00 30.66
C GLN A 83 -24.66 -51.54 30.37
N LEU A 84 -25.01 -50.35 30.89
CA LEU A 84 -26.32 -49.72 30.66
C LEU A 84 -26.30 -49.04 29.25
N TRP A 85 -27.39 -49.20 28.50
CA TRP A 85 -27.60 -48.53 27.21
C TRP A 85 -27.47 -47.00 27.28
N GLY A 86 -27.70 -46.41 28.47
CA GLY A 86 -27.52 -44.98 28.73
C GLY A 86 -26.10 -44.46 28.51
N GLU A 87 -25.08 -45.28 28.70
CA GLU A 87 -23.68 -44.89 28.56
C GLU A 87 -23.30 -44.60 27.09
N LEU A 88 -24.05 -45.14 26.13
CA LEU A 88 -23.84 -44.85 24.71
C LEU A 88 -24.06 -43.35 24.39
N PHE A 89 -24.84 -42.61 25.18
CA PHE A 89 -25.03 -41.16 25.02
C PHE A 89 -23.79 -40.34 25.43
N GLU A 90 -22.84 -40.93 26.14
CA GLU A 90 -21.59 -40.24 26.52
C GLU A 90 -20.72 -39.93 25.29
N VAL A 91 -20.70 -40.80 24.25
CA VAL A 91 -19.90 -40.61 23.04
C VAL A 91 -20.30 -39.35 22.28
N PRO A 92 -21.58 -39.12 21.93
CA PRO A 92 -21.98 -37.86 21.28
C PRO A 92 -21.80 -36.65 22.21
N LEU A 93 -21.99 -36.78 23.54
CA LEU A 93 -21.76 -35.69 24.47
C LEU A 93 -20.30 -35.27 24.52
N MET A 94 -19.35 -36.21 24.63
CA MET A 94 -17.93 -35.93 24.65
C MET A 94 -17.43 -35.42 23.30
N SER A 95 -17.98 -35.94 22.19
CA SER A 95 -17.75 -35.43 20.86
C SER A 95 -18.18 -33.97 20.70
N ALA A 96 -19.35 -33.60 21.21
CA ALA A 96 -19.85 -32.23 21.19
C ALA A 96 -18.96 -31.29 22.06
N MET A 97 -18.53 -31.74 23.25
CA MET A 97 -17.59 -30.98 24.07
C MET A 97 -16.24 -30.76 23.38
N PHE A 98 -15.69 -31.77 22.73
CA PHE A 98 -14.45 -31.65 21.96
C PHE A 98 -14.62 -30.67 20.80
N LEU A 99 -15.71 -30.76 20.03
CA LEU A 99 -16.02 -29.83 18.94
C LEU A 99 -16.16 -28.38 19.44
N ALA A 100 -16.82 -28.19 20.56
CA ALA A 100 -16.92 -26.86 21.19
C ALA A 100 -15.54 -26.32 21.57
N MET A 101 -14.65 -27.16 22.12
CA MET A 101 -13.28 -26.77 22.42
C MET A 101 -12.47 -26.45 21.14
N VAL A 102 -12.60 -27.26 20.10
CA VAL A 102 -12.00 -27.02 18.77
C VAL A 102 -12.44 -25.65 18.21
N TRP A 103 -13.74 -25.38 18.26
CA TRP A 103 -14.28 -24.10 17.79
C TRP A 103 -13.74 -22.92 18.62
N HIS A 104 -13.73 -23.05 19.93
CA HIS A 104 -13.23 -22.00 20.83
C HIS A 104 -11.73 -21.74 20.64
N ALA A 105 -10.92 -22.80 20.57
CA ALA A 105 -9.48 -22.68 20.35
C ALA A 105 -9.15 -21.98 19.02
N ARG A 106 -9.84 -22.36 17.94
CA ARG A 106 -9.66 -21.73 16.62
C ARG A 106 -10.11 -20.27 16.61
N ARG A 107 -11.28 -19.99 17.17
CA ARG A 107 -11.78 -18.61 17.26
C ARG A 107 -10.81 -17.70 18.04
N ARG A 108 -10.21 -18.24 19.10
CA ARG A 108 -9.19 -17.51 19.88
C ARG A 108 -7.93 -17.25 19.05
N GLN A 109 -7.45 -18.23 18.28
CA GLN A 109 -6.29 -18.05 17.41
C GLN A 109 -6.54 -17.03 16.31
N ASP A 110 -7.69 -17.09 15.66
CA ASP A 110 -8.07 -16.11 14.62
C ASP A 110 -8.15 -14.69 15.22
N ALA A 111 -8.69 -14.55 16.42
CA ALA A 111 -8.74 -13.26 17.11
C ALA A 111 -7.34 -12.72 17.43
N LEU A 112 -6.44 -13.55 17.95
CA LEU A 112 -5.06 -13.18 18.24
C LEU A 112 -4.30 -12.78 16.99
N ALA A 113 -4.40 -13.57 15.90
CA ALA A 113 -3.79 -13.27 14.61
C ALA A 113 -4.31 -11.96 13.99
N LYS A 114 -5.58 -11.62 14.23
CA LYS A 114 -6.15 -10.34 13.81
C LYS A 114 -5.57 -9.16 14.59
N VAL A 115 -5.43 -9.30 15.92
CA VAL A 115 -4.82 -8.27 16.78
C VAL A 115 -3.36 -8.05 16.41
N GLU A 116 -2.59 -9.10 16.18
CA GLU A 116 -1.19 -9.01 15.75
C GLU A 116 -1.05 -8.25 14.43
N ARG A 117 -1.87 -8.59 13.42
CA ARG A 117 -1.86 -7.87 12.13
C ARG A 117 -2.19 -6.39 12.30
N GLN A 118 -3.20 -6.06 13.12
CA GLN A 118 -3.55 -4.66 13.40
C GLN A 118 -2.43 -3.91 14.12
N ALA A 119 -1.71 -4.57 15.04
CA ALA A 119 -0.56 -3.99 15.72
C ALA A 119 0.61 -3.72 14.74
N ASP A 120 0.91 -4.67 13.85
CA ASP A 120 1.94 -4.52 12.82
C ASP A 120 1.62 -3.40 11.84
N ASP A 121 0.37 -3.32 11.38
CA ASP A 121 -0.06 -2.25 10.48
C ASP A 121 0.04 -0.88 11.14
N ARG A 122 -0.34 -0.79 12.43
CA ARG A 122 -0.22 0.45 13.21
C ARG A 122 1.24 0.85 13.44
N ALA A 123 2.11 -0.11 13.73
CA ALA A 123 3.54 0.14 13.90
C ALA A 123 4.16 0.70 12.61
N ARG A 124 3.84 0.12 11.46
CA ARG A 124 4.30 0.61 10.14
C ARG A 124 3.79 2.02 9.82
N LEU A 125 2.57 2.35 10.21
CA LEU A 125 2.03 3.71 10.03
C LEU A 125 2.78 4.74 10.89
N LEU A 126 3.05 4.41 12.15
CA LEU A 126 3.80 5.28 13.05
C LEU A 126 5.24 5.49 12.55
N GLU A 127 5.93 4.42 12.11
CA GLU A 127 7.28 4.51 11.56
C GLU A 127 7.32 5.44 10.33
N ARG A 128 6.36 5.32 9.41
CA ARG A 128 6.25 6.21 8.25
C ARG A 128 5.99 7.66 8.66
N GLN A 129 5.17 7.87 9.69
CA GLN A 129 4.88 9.20 10.22
C GLN A 129 6.12 9.84 10.87
N GLU A 130 6.89 9.07 11.64
CA GLU A 130 8.13 9.53 12.24
C GLU A 130 9.18 9.89 11.18
N GLN A 131 9.35 9.04 10.17
CA GLN A 131 10.25 9.30 9.06
C GLN A 131 9.84 10.56 8.30
N PHE A 132 8.56 10.72 7.99
CA PHE A 132 8.04 11.93 7.35
C PHE A 132 8.36 13.20 8.16
N LEU A 133 8.15 13.19 9.48
CA LEU A 133 8.47 14.34 10.35
C LEU A 133 9.98 14.65 10.39
N GLN A 134 10.84 13.63 10.36
CA GLN A 134 12.29 13.80 10.28
C GLN A 134 12.69 14.46 8.95
N ASP A 135 12.18 13.96 7.83
CA ASP A 135 12.48 14.47 6.50
C ASP A 135 12.03 15.92 6.35
N VAL A 136 10.81 16.25 6.79
CA VAL A 136 10.29 17.63 6.86
C VAL A 136 11.22 18.54 7.67
N SER A 137 11.63 18.08 8.86
CA SER A 137 12.49 18.86 9.75
C SER A 137 13.85 19.17 9.11
N HIS A 138 14.41 18.21 8.36
CA HIS A 138 15.66 18.42 7.64
C HIS A 138 15.51 19.39 6.46
N GLU A 139 14.47 19.24 5.66
CA GLU A 139 14.22 20.09 4.48
C GLU A 139 13.85 21.54 4.86
N LEU A 140 13.23 21.77 6.02
CA LEU A 140 12.92 23.11 6.52
C LEU A 140 14.13 23.75 7.22
N ARG A 141 14.98 22.99 7.91
CA ARG A 141 16.12 23.53 8.66
C ARG A 141 17.11 24.26 7.75
N THR A 142 17.39 23.71 6.58
CA THR A 142 18.39 24.27 5.65
C THR A 142 18.02 25.67 5.18
N PRO A 143 16.83 25.94 4.56
CA PRO A 143 16.46 27.27 4.10
C PRO A 143 16.28 28.26 5.27
N VAL A 144 15.78 27.81 6.43
CA VAL A 144 15.70 28.66 7.63
C VAL A 144 17.10 29.11 8.06
N THR A 145 18.08 28.21 8.09
CA THR A 145 19.47 28.55 8.47
C THR A 145 20.10 29.52 7.49
N ILE A 146 19.86 29.34 6.18
CA ILE A 146 20.35 30.24 5.13
C ILE A 146 19.73 31.63 5.30
N ALA A 147 18.39 31.72 5.39
CA ALA A 147 17.70 32.99 5.59
C ALA A 147 18.17 33.71 6.86
N GLN A 148 18.32 32.99 7.99
CA GLN A 148 18.86 33.55 9.24
C GLN A 148 20.28 34.07 9.05
N GLY A 149 21.16 33.34 8.35
CA GLY A 149 22.53 33.78 8.08
C GLY A 149 22.59 35.09 7.29
N HIS A 150 21.79 35.23 6.23
CA HIS A 150 21.73 36.46 5.43
C HIS A 150 21.13 37.63 6.22
N LEU A 151 20.09 37.42 7.04
CA LEU A 151 19.54 38.45 7.91
C LEU A 151 20.52 38.88 9.01
N GLU A 152 21.37 37.98 9.52
CA GLU A 152 22.41 38.31 10.50
C GLU A 152 23.52 39.18 9.88
N VAL A 153 23.94 38.85 8.63
CA VAL A 153 24.89 39.69 7.87
C VAL A 153 24.34 41.08 7.63
N LEU A 154 23.06 41.22 7.29
CA LEU A 154 22.36 42.52 7.18
C LEU A 154 22.34 43.28 8.49
N ARG A 155 22.08 42.61 9.61
CA ARG A 155 22.09 43.22 10.94
C ARG A 155 23.45 43.79 11.34
N GLN A 156 24.55 43.10 10.96
CA GLN A 156 25.88 43.53 11.28
C GLN A 156 26.39 44.64 10.36
N ASN A 157 25.86 44.74 9.14
CA ASN A 157 26.27 45.73 8.15
C ASN A 157 25.14 46.74 7.94
N SER A 158 25.22 47.90 8.56
CA SER A 158 24.20 48.98 8.45
C SER A 158 23.96 49.46 7.02
N HIS A 159 24.73 49.04 6.05
CA HIS A 159 24.59 49.29 4.61
C HIS A 159 24.80 48.00 3.81
N GLY A 160 24.22 46.87 4.26
CA GLY A 160 24.29 45.58 3.59
C GLY A 160 23.75 45.64 2.16
N PRO A 161 24.34 44.88 1.19
CA PRO A 161 23.86 44.88 -0.16
C PRO A 161 22.43 44.31 -0.25
N LEU A 162 21.61 44.87 -1.12
CA LEU A 162 20.24 44.41 -1.39
C LEU A 162 20.17 42.90 -1.70
N HIS A 163 21.26 42.33 -2.24
CA HIS A 163 21.44 40.92 -2.54
C HIS A 163 21.16 40.00 -1.33
N GLU A 164 21.59 40.38 -0.12
CA GLU A 164 21.34 39.57 1.09
C GLU A 164 19.86 39.51 1.47
N VAL A 165 19.11 40.58 1.19
CA VAL A 165 17.64 40.61 1.37
C VAL A 165 16.98 39.71 0.35
N ASP A 166 17.39 39.78 -0.90
CA ASP A 166 16.83 38.98 -1.99
C ASP A 166 17.02 37.47 -1.69
N VAL A 167 18.23 37.05 -1.29
CA VAL A 167 18.49 35.65 -0.92
C VAL A 167 17.61 35.19 0.27
N ALA A 168 17.44 36.05 1.28
CA ALA A 168 16.58 35.71 2.42
C ALA A 168 15.10 35.59 2.01
N LEU A 169 14.63 36.44 1.10
CA LEU A 169 13.27 36.38 0.57
C LEU A 169 13.06 35.13 -0.32
N ASP A 170 14.03 34.77 -1.13
CA ASP A 170 13.98 33.56 -1.94
C ASP A 170 13.88 32.29 -1.07
N GLU A 171 14.65 32.20 0.03
CA GLU A 171 14.57 31.09 0.95
C GLU A 171 13.25 31.04 1.73
N LEU A 172 12.66 32.19 2.07
CA LEU A 172 11.32 32.22 2.67
C LEU A 172 10.26 31.73 1.70
N THR A 173 10.31 32.14 0.44
CA THR A 173 9.44 31.66 -0.65
C THR A 173 9.57 30.15 -0.85
N ARG A 174 10.79 29.65 -0.76
CA ARG A 174 11.07 28.22 -0.82
C ARG A 174 10.44 27.46 0.34
N ILE A 175 10.54 27.99 1.56
CA ILE A 175 9.88 27.42 2.76
C ILE A 175 8.38 27.37 2.58
N GLU A 176 7.76 28.46 2.11
CA GLU A 176 6.32 28.51 1.86
C GLU A 176 5.87 27.44 0.85
N ARG A 177 6.62 27.27 -0.25
CA ARG A 177 6.37 26.23 -1.25
C ARG A 177 6.43 24.83 -0.63
N ILE A 178 7.47 24.53 0.15
CA ILE A 178 7.62 23.24 0.84
C ILE A 178 6.42 23.00 1.76
N LEU A 179 6.01 24.01 2.52
CA LEU A 179 4.87 23.91 3.45
C LEU A 179 3.56 23.62 2.72
N GLN A 180 3.30 24.30 1.60
CA GLN A 180 2.13 24.05 0.76
C GLN A 180 2.12 22.63 0.18
N GLN A 181 3.27 22.15 -0.29
CA GLN A 181 3.45 20.79 -0.79
C GLN A 181 3.20 19.72 0.30
N LEU A 182 3.68 19.96 1.51
CA LEU A 182 3.45 19.10 2.67
C LEU A 182 1.98 19.05 3.09
N LEU A 183 1.31 20.21 3.11
CA LEU A 183 -0.11 20.29 3.41
C LEU A 183 -0.97 19.55 2.37
N LEU A 184 -0.58 19.63 1.08
CA LEU A 184 -1.23 18.89 0.02
C LEU A 184 -1.09 17.37 0.23
N LEU A 185 0.13 16.91 0.51
CA LEU A 185 0.40 15.50 0.80
C LEU A 185 -0.28 15.00 2.07
N ALA A 186 -0.43 15.84 3.09
CA ALA A 186 -1.15 15.50 4.32
C ALA A 186 -2.67 15.37 4.11
N LYS A 187 -3.24 16.14 3.16
CA LYS A 187 -4.66 16.06 2.79
C LYS A 187 -4.98 14.91 1.85
N SER A 188 -3.99 14.27 1.26
CA SER A 188 -4.17 13.25 0.20
C SER A 188 -4.99 12.02 0.63
N ASP A 189 -4.99 11.70 1.92
CA ASP A 189 -5.75 10.59 2.50
C ASP A 189 -7.22 10.97 2.81
N HIS A 190 -7.59 12.25 2.62
CA HIS A 190 -8.96 12.69 2.88
C HIS A 190 -9.88 12.38 1.69
N PRO A 191 -11.13 11.91 1.92
CA PRO A 191 -12.07 11.58 0.84
C PRO A 191 -12.36 12.73 -0.13
N ASP A 192 -12.31 13.98 0.36
CA ASP A 192 -12.60 15.20 -0.40
C ASP A 192 -11.33 15.86 -0.94
N PHE A 193 -10.26 15.10 -1.12
CA PHE A 193 -8.98 15.62 -1.62
C PHE A 193 -9.07 16.18 -3.04
N VAL A 194 -9.91 15.60 -3.90
CA VAL A 194 -10.14 16.03 -5.28
C VAL A 194 -11.61 16.32 -5.53
N VAL A 195 -11.88 17.43 -6.22
CA VAL A 195 -13.22 17.87 -6.61
C VAL A 195 -13.37 17.70 -8.12
N PHE A 196 -14.01 16.61 -8.53
CA PHE A 196 -14.16 16.29 -9.96
C PHE A 196 -15.14 17.21 -10.66
N THR A 197 -14.68 17.82 -11.76
CA THR A 197 -15.49 18.58 -12.72
C THR A 197 -15.21 18.11 -14.14
N GLU A 198 -16.08 18.45 -15.08
CA GLU A 198 -15.84 18.25 -16.50
C GLU A 198 -14.99 19.40 -17.04
N ILE A 199 -13.85 19.08 -17.62
CA ILE A 199 -12.93 20.04 -18.26
C ILE A 199 -12.68 19.67 -19.71
N GLU A 200 -12.36 20.65 -20.55
CA GLU A 200 -11.87 20.48 -21.91
C GLU A 200 -10.35 20.38 -21.86
N PRO A 201 -9.76 19.18 -22.03
CA PRO A 201 -8.33 18.99 -21.81
C PRO A 201 -7.47 19.75 -22.80
N GLU A 202 -7.95 19.97 -24.05
CA GLU A 202 -7.27 20.78 -25.06
C GLU A 202 -7.05 22.21 -24.54
N LEU A 203 -8.11 22.93 -24.20
CA LEU A 203 -8.02 24.31 -23.71
C LEU A 203 -7.26 24.41 -22.38
N PHE A 204 -7.44 23.44 -21.50
CA PHE A 204 -6.74 23.40 -20.23
C PHE A 204 -5.22 23.24 -20.39
N LEU A 205 -4.78 22.35 -21.29
CA LEU A 205 -3.36 22.11 -21.54
C LEU A 205 -2.71 23.24 -22.34
N GLU A 206 -3.46 23.88 -23.25
CA GLU A 206 -3.01 25.09 -23.93
C GLU A 206 -2.75 26.25 -22.96
N ASP A 207 -3.65 26.47 -21.97
CA ASP A 207 -3.47 27.49 -20.93
C ASP A 207 -2.22 27.22 -20.08
N VAL A 208 -2.00 25.97 -19.68
CA VAL A 208 -0.80 25.56 -18.93
C VAL A 208 0.46 25.79 -19.77
N PHE A 209 0.45 25.39 -21.05
CA PHE A 209 1.56 25.55 -21.97
C PHE A 209 1.92 27.03 -22.20
N MET A 210 0.94 27.88 -22.48
CA MET A 210 1.15 29.30 -22.71
C MET A 210 1.81 29.96 -21.49
N ARG A 211 1.32 29.71 -20.33
CA ARG A 211 1.88 30.26 -19.08
C ARG A 211 3.35 29.88 -18.86
N TRP A 212 3.72 28.61 -19.07
CA TRP A 212 5.09 28.15 -18.87
C TRP A 212 6.04 28.63 -19.98
N SER A 213 5.56 28.74 -21.20
CA SER A 213 6.36 29.26 -22.35
C SER A 213 6.77 30.74 -22.18
N GLU A 214 6.03 31.51 -21.37
CA GLU A 214 6.36 32.90 -21.02
C GLU A 214 7.35 33.02 -19.84
N VAL A 215 7.38 32.01 -18.96
CA VAL A 215 8.16 32.06 -17.71
C VAL A 215 9.61 31.62 -17.89
N ALA A 216 9.87 30.65 -18.77
CA ALA A 216 11.21 30.07 -18.92
C ALA A 216 11.68 30.09 -20.36
N PRO A 217 12.92 30.59 -20.64
CA PRO A 217 13.51 30.64 -21.96
C PRO A 217 13.97 29.25 -22.42
N ARG A 218 13.06 28.44 -22.95
CA ARG A 218 13.30 27.10 -23.51
C ARG A 218 12.72 26.98 -24.89
N VAL A 219 13.04 25.92 -25.63
CA VAL A 219 12.39 25.61 -26.90
C VAL A 219 11.08 24.87 -26.60
N TRP A 220 9.99 25.63 -26.49
CA TRP A 220 8.69 25.07 -26.16
C TRP A 220 7.99 24.48 -27.39
N ARG A 221 7.47 23.23 -27.22
CA ARG A 221 6.70 22.53 -28.28
C ARG A 221 5.36 22.07 -27.71
N LEU A 222 4.27 22.44 -28.39
CA LEU A 222 2.95 21.91 -28.11
C LEU A 222 2.64 20.81 -29.11
N GLY A 223 2.57 19.57 -28.64
CA GLY A 223 2.20 18.43 -29.49
C GLY A 223 0.69 18.27 -29.62
N PRO A 224 0.23 17.16 -30.23
CA PRO A 224 -1.19 16.91 -30.39
C PRO A 224 -1.94 16.89 -29.05
N LEU A 225 -3.16 17.46 -29.04
CA LEU A 225 -4.07 17.47 -27.92
C LEU A 225 -5.41 16.82 -28.31
N PRO A 226 -5.99 15.92 -27.53
CA PRO A 226 -7.25 15.27 -27.85
C PRO A 226 -8.43 16.16 -27.53
N VAL A 227 -9.35 16.32 -28.50
CA VAL A 227 -10.62 17.04 -28.30
C VAL A 227 -11.62 16.16 -27.58
N GLY A 228 -12.19 16.67 -26.50
CA GLY A 228 -13.14 15.91 -25.69
C GLY A 228 -13.40 16.52 -24.33
N SER A 229 -14.01 15.73 -23.44
CA SER A 229 -14.23 16.07 -22.04
C SER A 229 -13.45 15.12 -21.14
N LEU A 230 -12.87 15.65 -20.07
CA LEU A 230 -12.17 14.90 -19.05
C LEU A 230 -12.80 15.20 -17.69
N ARG A 231 -13.17 14.17 -16.96
CA ARG A 231 -13.60 14.29 -15.57
C ARG A 231 -12.40 14.33 -14.63
N ALA A 232 -11.99 15.51 -14.21
CA ALA A 232 -10.83 15.73 -13.35
C ALA A 232 -11.05 16.92 -12.39
N ASP A 233 -10.18 17.05 -11.40
CA ASP A 233 -10.04 18.26 -10.60
C ASP A 233 -9.02 19.18 -11.30
N PRO A 234 -9.44 20.35 -11.82
CA PRO A 234 -8.56 21.24 -12.60
C PRO A 234 -7.42 21.83 -11.74
N GLU A 235 -7.68 22.13 -10.47
CA GLU A 235 -6.67 22.71 -9.58
C GLU A 235 -5.59 21.67 -9.22
N ALA A 236 -6.00 20.47 -8.85
CA ALA A 236 -5.08 19.38 -8.58
C ALA A 236 -4.28 19.00 -9.84
N LEU A 237 -4.93 18.93 -11.00
CA LEU A 237 -4.26 18.62 -12.27
C LEU A 237 -3.25 19.71 -12.66
N ARG A 238 -3.58 20.98 -12.42
CA ARG A 238 -2.66 22.11 -12.63
C ARG A 238 -1.42 21.97 -11.75
N ILE A 239 -1.58 21.68 -10.47
CA ILE A 239 -0.45 21.46 -9.54
C ILE A 239 0.45 20.30 -10.03
N ALA A 240 -0.14 19.21 -10.52
CA ALA A 240 0.63 18.09 -11.04
C ALA A 240 1.43 18.47 -12.29
N LEU A 241 0.83 19.19 -13.24
CA LEU A 241 1.49 19.64 -14.45
C LEU A 241 2.55 20.69 -14.18
N ASP A 242 2.28 21.64 -13.28
CA ASP A 242 3.26 22.63 -12.84
C ASP A 242 4.50 21.95 -12.24
N ALA A 243 4.32 20.90 -11.41
CA ALA A 243 5.43 20.14 -10.84
C ALA A 243 6.24 19.38 -11.91
N LEU A 244 5.59 18.85 -12.96
CA LEU A 244 6.29 18.20 -14.07
C LEU A 244 7.05 19.21 -14.95
N LEU A 245 6.44 20.35 -15.26
CA LEU A 245 7.05 21.40 -16.09
C LEU A 245 8.18 22.12 -15.33
N GLU A 246 8.02 22.40 -14.04
CA GLU A 246 9.09 22.91 -13.19
C GLU A 246 10.30 21.96 -13.18
N ASN A 247 10.04 20.65 -13.09
CA ASN A 247 11.09 19.64 -13.17
C ASN A 247 11.78 19.66 -14.54
N ALA A 248 11.04 19.72 -15.65
CA ALA A 248 11.60 19.81 -17.00
C ALA A 248 12.47 21.06 -17.19
N VAL A 249 12.01 22.23 -16.74
CA VAL A 249 12.80 23.48 -16.76
C VAL A 249 14.06 23.36 -15.91
N HIS A 250 13.98 22.70 -14.77
CA HIS A 250 15.10 22.55 -13.84
C HIS A 250 16.26 21.70 -14.41
N TYR A 251 15.93 20.69 -15.23
CA TYR A 251 16.93 19.74 -15.77
C TYR A 251 17.28 19.98 -17.25
N THR A 252 16.85 21.11 -17.82
CA THR A 252 17.18 21.55 -19.19
C THR A 252 17.91 22.86 -19.21
N ASP A 253 18.69 23.11 -20.28
CA ASP A 253 19.30 24.39 -20.60
C ASP A 253 18.47 25.18 -21.60
N ASP A 254 18.81 26.47 -21.85
CA ASP A 254 18.01 27.38 -22.70
C ASP A 254 17.82 26.89 -24.17
N ALA A 255 18.72 26.03 -24.64
CA ALA A 255 18.67 25.49 -25.99
C ALA A 255 17.85 24.18 -26.09
N ASP A 256 17.52 23.56 -24.95
CA ASP A 256 16.81 22.30 -24.93
C ASP A 256 15.31 22.48 -25.14
N ALA A 257 14.68 21.47 -25.74
CA ALA A 257 13.24 21.48 -25.94
C ALA A 257 12.48 20.84 -24.77
N ILE A 258 11.31 21.43 -24.50
CA ILE A 258 10.28 20.86 -23.61
C ILE A 258 9.00 20.74 -24.42
N GLU A 259 8.46 19.52 -24.50
CA GLU A 259 7.22 19.23 -25.22
C GLU A 259 6.11 18.81 -24.26
N LEU A 260 4.95 19.48 -24.37
CA LEU A 260 3.70 19.07 -23.73
C LEU A 260 2.79 18.49 -24.81
N ARG A 261 2.36 17.23 -24.64
CA ARG A 261 1.41 16.59 -25.54
C ARG A 261 0.44 15.69 -24.77
N ALA A 262 -0.68 15.37 -25.40
CA ALA A 262 -1.62 14.41 -24.84
C ALA A 262 -2.25 13.55 -25.93
N HIS A 263 -2.64 12.32 -25.56
CA HIS A 263 -3.36 11.44 -26.48
C HIS A 263 -4.40 10.61 -25.73
N ALA A 264 -5.48 10.29 -26.42
CA ALA A 264 -6.55 9.47 -25.87
C ALA A 264 -6.31 7.98 -26.14
N ARG A 265 -6.60 7.13 -25.12
CA ARG A 265 -6.63 5.68 -25.23
C ARG A 265 -7.93 5.15 -24.62
N GLY A 266 -8.97 5.02 -25.44
CA GLY A 266 -10.31 4.64 -24.95
C GLY A 266 -10.87 5.69 -23.98
N ASN A 267 -11.16 5.30 -22.75
CA ASN A 267 -11.67 6.17 -21.68
C ASN A 267 -10.55 6.82 -20.84
N THR A 268 -9.32 6.83 -21.33
CA THR A 268 -8.16 7.34 -20.61
C THR A 268 -7.45 8.39 -21.47
N ILE A 269 -7.06 9.51 -20.86
CA ILE A 269 -6.11 10.45 -21.44
C ILE A 269 -4.72 10.18 -20.89
N VAL A 270 -3.71 10.27 -21.73
CA VAL A 270 -2.30 10.23 -21.34
C VAL A 270 -1.70 11.58 -21.69
N ILE A 271 -1.28 12.34 -20.68
CA ILE A 271 -0.60 13.62 -20.81
C ILE A 271 0.88 13.35 -20.60
N GLU A 272 1.72 13.84 -21.51
CA GLU A 272 3.16 13.63 -21.47
C GLU A 272 3.89 14.98 -21.47
N VAL A 273 4.85 15.09 -20.55
CA VAL A 273 5.85 16.15 -20.54
C VAL A 273 7.19 15.50 -20.88
N GLU A 274 7.77 15.89 -21.99
CA GLU A 274 9.06 15.40 -22.48
C GLU A 274 10.08 16.54 -22.48
N ASP A 275 11.27 16.28 -21.96
CA ASP A 275 12.40 17.20 -21.96
C ASP A 275 13.62 16.59 -22.64
N GLU A 276 14.47 17.43 -23.23
CA GLU A 276 15.77 17.07 -23.85
C GLU A 276 16.92 17.22 -22.84
N GLY A 277 16.67 17.15 -21.53
CA GLY A 277 17.65 17.34 -20.48
C GLY A 277 18.62 16.17 -20.28
N CYS A 278 19.33 16.19 -19.18
CA CYS A 278 20.40 15.21 -18.89
C CYS A 278 19.92 13.78 -18.61
N GLY A 279 18.61 13.55 -18.55
CA GLY A 279 18.03 12.27 -18.18
C GLY A 279 18.16 11.93 -16.68
N VAL A 280 17.67 10.75 -16.29
CA VAL A 280 17.63 10.25 -14.91
C VAL A 280 18.43 8.96 -14.80
N ASP A 281 19.21 8.82 -13.74
CA ASP A 281 19.95 7.58 -13.44
C ASP A 281 18.98 6.39 -13.30
N PRO A 282 19.27 5.23 -13.94
CA PRO A 282 18.41 4.05 -13.84
C PRO A 282 18.17 3.55 -12.42
N GLN A 283 19.07 3.81 -11.48
CA GLN A 283 18.88 3.43 -10.08
C GLN A 283 17.87 4.37 -9.39
N ALA A 284 17.91 5.67 -9.71
CA ALA A 284 16.97 6.66 -9.19
C ALA A 284 15.54 6.49 -9.72
N LEU A 285 15.37 5.96 -10.94
CA LEU A 285 14.04 5.75 -11.56
C LEU A 285 13.08 4.91 -10.71
N ARG A 286 13.60 4.00 -9.89
CA ARG A 286 12.77 3.13 -9.03
C ARG A 286 12.09 3.87 -7.89
N HIS A 287 12.70 4.97 -7.42
CA HIS A 287 12.30 5.71 -6.22
C HIS A 287 11.93 7.16 -6.53
N ILE A 288 11.91 7.57 -7.82
CA ILE A 288 11.79 8.98 -8.23
C ILE A 288 10.45 9.62 -7.80
N PHE A 289 9.42 8.82 -7.53
CA PHE A 289 8.11 9.26 -7.03
C PHE A 289 7.99 9.19 -5.50
N GLU A 290 9.02 8.71 -4.81
CA GLU A 290 9.02 8.73 -3.35
C GLU A 290 9.24 10.16 -2.83
N ARG A 291 8.70 10.44 -1.65
CA ARG A 291 8.86 11.76 -1.00
C ARG A 291 10.34 11.99 -0.72
N PHE A 292 10.83 13.21 -0.97
CA PHE A 292 12.24 13.63 -0.80
C PHE A 292 13.25 12.85 -1.66
N ALA A 293 12.80 12.08 -2.64
CA ALA A 293 13.68 11.40 -3.57
C ALA A 293 14.43 12.42 -4.45
N ARG A 294 15.75 12.23 -4.58
CA ARG A 294 16.65 13.08 -5.37
C ARG A 294 17.61 12.21 -6.17
N ALA A 295 17.73 12.47 -7.46
CA ALA A 295 18.61 11.70 -8.34
C ALA A 295 20.10 12.03 -8.11
N ASP A 296 20.44 13.27 -7.68
CA ASP A 296 21.81 13.71 -7.40
C ASP A 296 21.85 14.74 -6.23
N PRO A 297 22.38 14.34 -5.06
CA PRO A 297 22.49 15.25 -3.90
C PRO A 297 23.49 16.40 -4.10
N ALA A 298 24.43 16.28 -5.06
CA ALA A 298 25.50 17.26 -5.23
C ALA A 298 25.10 18.45 -6.14
N ARG A 299 24.33 18.20 -7.22
CA ARG A 299 23.85 19.22 -8.16
C ARG A 299 22.66 20.03 -7.62
N SER A 300 21.90 19.47 -6.69
CA SER A 300 20.64 20.07 -6.23
C SER A 300 20.79 21.15 -5.15
N ARG A 301 22.03 21.48 -4.70
CA ARG A 301 22.22 22.49 -3.64
C ARG A 301 22.10 23.94 -4.13
N SER A 302 22.31 24.21 -5.39
CA SER A 302 22.28 25.58 -5.93
C SER A 302 20.91 26.02 -6.47
N HIS A 303 20.01 25.09 -6.88
CA HIS A 303 18.70 25.41 -7.47
C HIS A 303 17.65 24.30 -7.23
N GLY A 304 17.90 23.31 -6.33
CA GLY A 304 17.10 22.10 -6.22
C GLY A 304 15.83 22.23 -5.38
N GLY A 305 14.74 21.66 -5.88
CA GLY A 305 13.49 21.46 -5.15
C GLY A 305 13.62 20.48 -3.99
N ALA A 306 12.63 20.46 -3.08
CA ALA A 306 12.58 19.60 -1.90
C ALA A 306 12.40 18.09 -2.20
N GLY A 307 12.34 17.66 -3.46
CA GLY A 307 12.05 16.27 -3.83
C GLY A 307 10.60 15.85 -3.56
N LEU A 308 9.69 16.82 -3.46
CA LEU A 308 8.26 16.58 -3.20
C LEU A 308 7.42 16.64 -4.48
N GLY A 309 7.86 17.31 -5.52
CA GLY A 309 7.07 17.58 -6.74
C GLY A 309 6.56 16.30 -7.40
N LEU A 310 7.42 15.31 -7.66
CA LEU A 310 7.03 14.05 -8.29
C LEU A 310 6.17 13.18 -7.37
N ALA A 311 6.37 13.23 -6.06
CA ALA A 311 5.49 12.56 -5.11
C ALA A 311 4.08 13.16 -5.10
N ILE A 312 3.95 14.47 -5.32
CA ILE A 312 2.67 15.17 -5.49
C ILE A 312 1.99 14.70 -6.78
N VAL A 313 2.73 14.62 -7.90
CA VAL A 313 2.20 14.13 -9.17
C VAL A 313 1.62 12.71 -9.02
N ASP A 314 2.34 11.81 -8.39
CA ASP A 314 1.89 10.44 -8.15
C ASP A 314 0.66 10.39 -7.22
N THR A 315 0.63 11.23 -6.19
CA THR A 315 -0.50 11.37 -5.26
C THR A 315 -1.76 11.85 -5.99
N ILE A 316 -1.64 12.90 -6.80
CA ILE A 316 -2.75 13.44 -7.59
C ILE A 316 -3.23 12.43 -8.64
N ALA A 317 -2.31 11.75 -9.32
CA ALA A 317 -2.64 10.69 -10.27
C ALA A 317 -3.49 9.58 -9.59
N LYS A 318 -3.06 9.10 -8.43
CA LYS A 318 -3.77 8.07 -7.65
C LYS A 318 -5.14 8.55 -7.18
N ALA A 319 -5.27 9.80 -6.74
CA ALA A 319 -6.54 10.39 -6.33
C ALA A 319 -7.55 10.46 -7.51
N HIS A 320 -7.06 10.61 -8.74
CA HIS A 320 -7.85 10.52 -9.96
C HIS A 320 -8.05 9.07 -10.46
N SER A 321 -7.69 8.05 -9.66
CA SER A 321 -7.70 6.63 -10.07
C SER A 321 -6.82 6.35 -11.30
N GLY A 322 -5.82 7.19 -11.51
CA GLY A 322 -4.84 7.13 -12.58
C GLY A 322 -3.49 6.61 -12.12
N SER A 323 -2.46 6.92 -12.92
CA SER A 323 -1.06 6.56 -12.60
C SER A 323 -0.09 7.51 -13.27
N CYS A 324 1.09 7.68 -12.65
CA CYS A 324 2.22 8.36 -13.25
C CYS A 324 3.31 7.34 -13.63
N ALA A 325 4.02 7.62 -14.74
CA ALA A 325 5.15 6.81 -15.19
C ALA A 325 6.25 7.70 -15.74
N VAL A 326 7.49 7.20 -15.74
CA VAL A 326 8.67 7.88 -16.28
C VAL A 326 9.41 6.98 -17.25
N ARG A 327 9.86 7.54 -18.36
CA ARG A 327 10.84 6.94 -19.26
C ARG A 327 11.98 7.94 -19.40
N SER A 328 13.20 7.49 -19.22
CA SER A 328 14.37 8.34 -19.36
C SER A 328 15.47 7.65 -20.14
N ALA A 329 16.18 8.44 -20.92
CA ALA A 329 17.36 8.05 -21.69
C ALA A 329 18.46 9.08 -21.41
N ARG A 330 19.65 8.91 -22.04
CA ARG A 330 20.77 9.84 -21.87
C ARG A 330 20.48 11.28 -22.34
N ASN A 331 19.50 11.47 -23.20
CA ASN A 331 19.20 12.75 -23.85
C ASN A 331 17.76 13.17 -23.59
N GLY A 332 17.22 12.93 -22.40
CA GLY A 332 15.92 13.43 -22.05
C GLY A 332 15.09 12.51 -21.18
N THR A 333 14.00 13.06 -20.68
CA THR A 333 13.05 12.36 -19.82
C THR A 333 11.62 12.63 -20.32
N THR A 334 10.77 11.60 -20.26
CA THR A 334 9.34 11.71 -20.52
C THR A 334 8.57 11.27 -19.28
N PHE A 335 7.83 12.16 -18.68
CA PHE A 335 6.83 11.84 -17.66
C PHE A 335 5.47 11.68 -18.31
N SER A 336 4.75 10.61 -17.95
CA SER A 336 3.42 10.29 -18.49
C SER A 336 2.41 10.22 -17.35
N LEU A 337 1.40 11.08 -17.37
CA LEU A 337 0.26 11.11 -16.45
C LEU A 337 -0.95 10.49 -17.13
N ARG A 338 -1.46 9.38 -16.60
CA ARG A 338 -2.61 8.65 -17.14
C ARG A 338 -3.82 8.87 -16.27
N LEU A 339 -4.89 9.41 -16.82
CA LEU A 339 -6.12 9.72 -16.10
C LEU A 339 -7.31 9.07 -16.80
N PRO A 340 -8.15 8.30 -16.08
CA PRO A 340 -9.41 7.79 -16.59
C PRO A 340 -10.46 8.90 -16.65
N GLY A 341 -11.58 8.64 -17.32
CA GLY A 341 -12.70 9.57 -17.39
C GLY A 341 -12.68 10.50 -18.61
N PHE A 342 -11.86 10.19 -19.63
CA PHE A 342 -11.86 10.92 -20.89
C PHE A 342 -12.98 10.41 -21.82
N SER A 343 -13.69 11.34 -22.44
CA SER A 343 -14.71 11.08 -23.48
C SER A 343 -14.41 11.95 -24.71
N ALA A 344 -14.05 11.29 -25.81
CA ALA A 344 -13.84 12.00 -27.07
C ALA A 344 -15.13 12.58 -27.62
N VAL A 345 -15.09 13.79 -28.16
CA VAL A 345 -16.21 14.31 -28.96
C VAL A 345 -16.35 13.44 -30.20
N ARG A 346 -17.48 12.75 -30.35
CA ARG A 346 -17.80 12.08 -31.61
C ARG A 346 -18.05 13.17 -32.65
N GLU A 347 -17.16 13.30 -33.65
CA GLU A 347 -17.54 14.03 -34.87
C GLU A 347 -18.88 13.48 -35.39
N PRO A 348 -19.87 14.34 -35.63
CA PRO A 348 -21.09 13.88 -36.28
C PRO A 348 -20.69 13.28 -37.65
N ALA A 349 -21.04 12.00 -37.82
CA ALA A 349 -20.79 11.31 -39.09
C ALA A 349 -21.23 12.24 -40.24
N ARG A 350 -20.29 12.67 -41.09
CA ARG A 350 -20.62 13.38 -42.33
C ARG A 350 -21.59 12.51 -43.07
N SER A 351 -22.86 12.96 -43.12
CA SER A 351 -23.87 12.32 -43.91
C SER A 351 -23.38 12.35 -45.34
N ALA A 352 -23.00 11.19 -45.88
CA ALA A 352 -22.79 11.03 -47.29
C ALA A 352 -24.12 11.36 -47.97
N SER A 353 -24.23 12.54 -48.58
CA SER A 353 -25.31 12.87 -49.52
C SER A 353 -25.22 11.91 -50.68
N PRO A 354 -26.28 11.17 -50.99
CA PRO A 354 -26.32 10.42 -52.25
C PRO A 354 -26.46 11.40 -53.42
N VAL A 355 -25.57 11.26 -54.40
CA VAL A 355 -25.73 11.85 -55.74
C VAL A 355 -26.65 10.95 -56.57
#